data_e4d43ab557a074e8086460619fb1b65b
#
_entry.id   e4d43ab557a074e8086460619fb1b65b
#
_cell.length_a   1.000
_cell.length_b   1.000
_cell.length_c   1.000
_cell.angle_alpha   90.00
_cell.angle_beta   90.00
_cell.angle_gamma   90.00
#
_symmetry.space_group_name_H-M   'P 1'
#
loop_
_entity.id
_entity.type
_entity.pdbx_description
1 polymer ?
#
loop_
_entity_poly.entity_id
_entity_poly.type
_entity_poly.pdbx_seq_one_letter_code
_entity_poly.pdbx_strand_id
1 'polypeptide(L)'
;MIGNDAIVFDGVAHVFNFEKKNALGPAGEMFINHLYAFHNALTPEGQPLMAADEFLRQWTVDDIDEMVYRHSSTDMLCAMPLPLTDLFRDGLSPWEECAELASRRPDRTVFWGSVNPLEGRRALDLMERQVGEFGAKAFKFYNVRYDYGRPFPWRMDDPQVAFPVFEKAQELGVNLIGVHKGVPLGPQPIEATQTWDMDGAAANFPDINFVIFHVGLPFIDEVCWQLIRHPNLYASIAATINFVVRAPRQFAETLGKLLFWAGEDKIIYGSEAPIWQPQWALEAFWDFQLPQDLVEGYGYPQLTEQAKRKILGENLLRLHGMDVEETRARLRA
;
A
#
# COMPACT_ATOMS: atom_id res chain seq x y z
N MET A 1 -15.85 -14.65 7.51
CA MET A 1 -16.23 -13.85 6.32
C MET A 1 -16.62 -12.47 6.81
N ILE A 2 -16.12 -11.46 6.15
CA ILE A 2 -16.43 -10.06 6.47
C ILE A 2 -17.68 -9.67 5.67
N GLY A 3 -18.82 -9.42 6.34
CA GLY A 3 -20.10 -9.11 5.69
C GLY A 3 -20.55 -10.19 4.68
N ASN A 4 -21.84 -10.34 4.46
CA ASN A 4 -22.34 -11.44 3.62
C ASN A 4 -21.95 -11.34 2.12
N ASP A 5 -21.51 -10.14 1.64
CA ASP A 5 -21.28 -9.87 0.22
C ASP A 5 -20.06 -8.96 -0.07
N ALA A 6 -19.25 -8.65 0.94
CA ALA A 6 -18.05 -7.84 0.74
C ALA A 6 -16.98 -8.66 0.01
N ILE A 7 -16.35 -8.05 -0.99
CA ILE A 7 -15.08 -8.54 -1.56
C ILE A 7 -13.99 -7.83 -0.80
N VAL A 8 -13.04 -8.58 -0.26
CA VAL A 8 -11.85 -8.04 0.37
C VAL A 8 -10.68 -8.15 -0.61
N PHE A 9 -10.30 -7.03 -1.21
CA PHE A 9 -9.15 -6.94 -2.09
C PHE A 9 -8.04 -6.15 -1.37
N ASP A 10 -7.10 -6.87 -0.82
CA ASP A 10 -5.96 -6.31 -0.10
C ASP A 10 -5.00 -5.62 -1.06
N GLY A 11 -4.85 -4.31 -0.91
CA GLY A 11 -4.02 -3.49 -1.79
C GLY A 11 -2.52 -3.58 -1.50
N VAL A 12 -2.10 -4.23 -0.41
CA VAL A 12 -0.68 -4.32 -0.04
C VAL A 12 -0.37 -5.56 0.78
N ALA A 13 0.39 -6.48 0.21
CA ALA A 13 1.19 -7.43 0.98
C ALA A 13 2.58 -7.59 0.35
N HIS A 14 3.53 -7.92 1.18
CA HIS A 14 4.94 -8.02 0.84
C HIS A 14 5.50 -9.40 1.17
N VAL A 15 6.47 -9.86 0.38
CA VAL A 15 7.29 -11.04 0.73
C VAL A 15 8.61 -10.53 1.29
N PHE A 16 8.62 -10.18 2.58
CA PHE A 16 9.75 -9.51 3.22
C PHE A 16 10.91 -10.45 3.56
N ASN A 17 12.14 -9.97 3.33
CA ASN A 17 13.35 -10.55 3.89
C ASN A 17 13.91 -9.62 4.98
N PHE A 18 13.50 -9.86 6.22
CA PHE A 18 13.94 -9.11 7.40
C PHE A 18 15.20 -9.67 8.06
N GLU A 19 15.86 -10.68 7.48
CA GLU A 19 17.08 -11.21 8.06
C GLU A 19 18.16 -10.11 8.16
N LYS A 20 18.78 -10.01 9.32
CA LYS A 20 19.86 -9.02 9.56
C LYS A 20 21.00 -9.11 8.54
N LYS A 21 21.32 -10.34 8.05
CA LYS A 21 22.36 -10.55 7.02
C LYS A 21 21.99 -9.94 5.65
N ASN A 22 20.70 -9.65 5.39
CA ASN A 22 20.21 -8.99 4.18
C ASN A 22 20.47 -7.48 4.22
N ALA A 23 20.53 -6.85 5.40
CA ALA A 23 20.82 -5.44 5.55
C ALA A 23 22.28 -5.11 5.15
N LEU A 24 22.47 -4.06 4.34
CA LEU A 24 23.78 -3.57 3.88
C LEU A 24 24.45 -2.61 4.88
N GLY A 25 23.97 -2.56 6.12
CA GLY A 25 24.55 -1.76 7.19
C GLY A 25 23.49 -1.19 8.14
N PRO A 26 23.91 -0.26 9.03
CA PRO A 26 23.03 0.25 10.10
C PRO A 26 21.72 0.89 9.61
N ALA A 27 21.70 1.48 8.42
CA ALA A 27 20.51 2.12 7.85
C ALA A 27 19.44 1.07 7.49
N GLY A 28 19.83 -0.08 6.91
CA GLY A 28 18.93 -1.20 6.67
C GLY A 28 18.46 -1.85 7.97
N GLU A 29 19.36 -2.04 8.95
CA GLU A 29 18.99 -2.55 10.27
C GLU A 29 17.99 -1.60 10.97
N MET A 30 18.16 -0.29 10.88
CA MET A 30 17.24 0.69 11.42
C MET A 30 15.85 0.55 10.76
N PHE A 31 15.81 0.32 9.46
CA PHE A 31 14.55 0.18 8.73
C PHE A 31 13.73 -1.01 9.23
N ILE A 32 14.32 -2.21 9.28
CA ILE A 32 13.63 -3.41 9.78
C ILE A 32 13.25 -3.32 11.26
N ASN A 33 14.08 -2.69 12.09
CA ASN A 33 13.76 -2.47 13.50
C ASN A 33 12.56 -1.52 13.68
N HIS A 34 12.40 -0.50 12.82
CA HIS A 34 11.20 0.35 12.84
C HIS A 34 9.95 -0.43 12.46
N LEU A 35 10.02 -1.32 11.46
CA LEU A 35 8.87 -2.19 11.11
C LEU A 35 8.50 -3.12 12.28
N TYR A 36 9.48 -3.68 12.97
CA TYR A 36 9.22 -4.49 14.17
C TYR A 36 8.64 -3.65 15.33
N ALA A 37 9.10 -2.42 15.50
CA ALA A 37 8.52 -1.49 16.48
C ALA A 37 7.04 -1.16 16.14
N PHE A 38 6.70 -0.98 14.86
CA PHE A 38 5.32 -0.79 14.42
C PHE A 38 4.48 -2.06 14.64
N HIS A 39 5.01 -3.25 14.35
CA HIS A 39 4.35 -4.50 14.70
C HIS A 39 3.95 -4.51 16.18
N ASN A 40 4.90 -4.25 17.07
CA ASN A 40 4.66 -4.25 18.51
C ASN A 40 3.65 -3.16 18.95
N ALA A 41 3.74 -1.97 18.35
CA ALA A 41 2.88 -0.84 18.74
C ALA A 41 1.41 -1.02 18.32
N LEU A 42 1.17 -1.65 17.16
CA LEU A 42 -0.16 -1.73 16.55
C LEU A 42 -0.79 -3.13 16.60
N THR A 43 -0.09 -4.16 17.09
CA THR A 43 -0.71 -5.46 17.37
C THR A 43 -1.78 -5.29 18.45
N PRO A 44 -3.02 -5.78 18.23
CA PRO A 44 -4.11 -5.63 19.18
C PRO A 44 -3.80 -6.26 20.54
N GLU A 45 -4.32 -5.70 21.59
CA GLU A 45 -4.19 -6.27 22.94
C GLU A 45 -4.86 -7.65 22.99
N GLY A 46 -4.15 -8.62 23.60
CA GLY A 46 -4.59 -10.01 23.67
C GLY A 46 -4.29 -10.85 22.42
N GLN A 47 -3.79 -10.26 21.35
CA GLN A 47 -3.27 -11.01 20.20
C GLN A 47 -1.79 -11.36 20.40
N PRO A 48 -1.33 -12.50 19.84
CA PRO A 48 0.06 -12.90 19.99
C PRO A 48 0.99 -11.92 19.28
N LEU A 49 1.95 -11.35 20.03
CA LEU A 49 3.07 -10.62 19.46
C LEU A 49 4.09 -11.64 18.94
N MET A 50 4.52 -11.46 17.70
CA MET A 50 5.66 -12.25 17.21
C MET A 50 6.92 -11.89 17.97
N ALA A 51 7.66 -12.90 18.42
CA ALA A 51 8.99 -12.67 18.96
C ALA A 51 9.93 -12.10 17.87
N ALA A 52 11.03 -11.49 18.29
CA ALA A 52 11.92 -10.82 17.32
C ALA A 52 12.47 -11.79 16.27
N ASP A 53 12.78 -13.01 16.63
CA ASP A 53 13.27 -14.06 15.73
C ASP A 53 12.17 -14.61 14.79
N GLU A 54 10.93 -14.60 15.22
CA GLU A 54 9.77 -14.96 14.39
C GLU A 54 9.46 -13.86 13.36
N PHE A 55 9.61 -12.59 13.72
CA PHE A 55 9.36 -11.44 12.84
C PHE A 55 10.56 -11.17 11.92
N LEU A 56 11.78 -11.09 12.48
CA LEU A 56 13.02 -10.70 11.80
C LEU A 56 13.65 -11.87 11.02
N ARG A 57 12.87 -12.51 10.16
CA ARG A 57 13.27 -13.64 9.31
C ARG A 57 13.00 -13.34 7.84
N GLN A 58 13.42 -14.23 6.98
CA GLN A 58 12.90 -14.26 5.63
C GLN A 58 11.49 -14.85 5.65
N TRP A 59 10.52 -14.04 5.22
CA TRP A 59 9.17 -14.50 4.91
C TRP A 59 9.16 -15.13 3.53
N THR A 60 8.47 -16.23 3.39
CA THR A 60 8.36 -16.95 2.13
C THR A 60 7.02 -16.65 1.44
N VAL A 61 6.92 -17.00 0.17
CA VAL A 61 5.66 -16.94 -0.57
C VAL A 61 4.59 -17.81 0.10
N ASP A 62 4.98 -18.97 0.67
CA ASP A 62 4.06 -19.84 1.41
C ASP A 62 3.53 -19.19 2.69
N ASP A 63 4.39 -18.47 3.43
CA ASP A 63 3.96 -17.75 4.63
C ASP A 63 2.90 -16.68 4.32
N ILE A 64 3.09 -15.94 3.23
CA ILE A 64 2.15 -14.89 2.81
C ILE A 64 0.84 -15.52 2.30
N ASP A 65 0.92 -16.56 1.47
CA ASP A 65 -0.26 -17.29 0.99
C ASP A 65 -1.09 -17.84 2.17
N GLU A 66 -0.42 -18.44 3.15
CA GLU A 66 -1.05 -18.95 4.37
C GLU A 66 -1.70 -17.83 5.19
N MET A 67 -0.95 -16.77 5.51
CA MET A 67 -1.43 -15.67 6.34
C MET A 67 -2.62 -14.95 5.71
N VAL A 68 -2.53 -14.64 4.41
CA VAL A 68 -3.53 -13.81 3.72
C VAL A 68 -4.74 -14.63 3.31
N TYR A 69 -4.54 -15.80 2.66
CA TYR A 69 -5.66 -16.53 2.07
C TYR A 69 -6.28 -17.60 2.95
N ARG A 70 -5.53 -18.10 3.96
CA ARG A 70 -6.06 -19.15 4.86
C ARG A 70 -6.43 -18.62 6.23
N HIS A 71 -5.74 -17.59 6.71
CA HIS A 71 -5.94 -17.04 8.05
C HIS A 71 -6.59 -15.66 8.05
N SER A 72 -7.05 -15.17 6.89
CA SER A 72 -7.87 -13.96 6.81
C SER A 72 -9.04 -14.11 5.84
N SER A 73 -9.94 -13.14 5.89
CA SER A 73 -11.08 -13.05 4.97
C SER A 73 -10.72 -12.36 3.65
N THR A 74 -9.45 -12.34 3.27
CA THR A 74 -8.98 -11.73 2.03
C THR A 74 -9.33 -12.60 0.83
N ASP A 75 -10.02 -12.04 -0.14
CA ASP A 75 -10.39 -12.70 -1.38
C ASP A 75 -9.33 -12.52 -2.47
N MET A 76 -8.78 -11.31 -2.58
CA MET A 76 -7.77 -10.94 -3.57
C MET A 76 -6.65 -10.11 -2.94
N LEU A 77 -5.48 -10.10 -3.56
CA LEU A 77 -4.27 -9.48 -3.05
C LEU A 77 -3.48 -8.77 -4.14
N CYS A 78 -2.91 -7.61 -3.82
CA CYS A 78 -1.80 -7.02 -4.56
C CYS A 78 -0.47 -7.46 -3.93
N ALA A 79 0.29 -8.29 -4.63
CA ALA A 79 1.66 -8.63 -4.26
C ALA A 79 2.57 -7.47 -4.64
N MET A 80 3.16 -6.82 -3.64
CA MET A 80 3.81 -5.52 -3.83
C MET A 80 5.27 -5.57 -3.39
N PRO A 81 6.24 -5.32 -4.31
CA PRO A 81 7.63 -5.31 -3.96
C PRO A 81 8.04 -4.03 -3.21
N LEU A 82 9.10 -4.16 -2.43
CA LEU A 82 9.84 -3.07 -1.81
C LEU A 82 11.33 -3.36 -2.00
N PRO A 83 11.89 -3.03 -3.17
CA PRO A 83 13.23 -3.49 -3.51
C PRO A 83 14.31 -2.92 -2.59
N LEU A 84 14.43 -1.59 -2.44
CA LEU A 84 15.44 -0.92 -1.60
C LEU A 84 16.82 -1.60 -1.64
N THR A 85 17.29 -1.97 -2.85
CA THR A 85 18.56 -2.71 -3.08
C THR A 85 19.81 -1.93 -2.68
N ASP A 86 19.68 -0.67 -2.36
CA ASP A 86 20.68 0.21 -1.78
C ASP A 86 20.78 0.08 -0.24
N LEU A 87 19.78 -0.48 0.42
CA LEU A 87 19.78 -0.82 1.86
C LEU A 87 19.80 -2.33 2.13
N PHE A 88 19.37 -3.14 1.18
CA PHE A 88 19.22 -4.59 1.32
C PHE A 88 19.83 -5.32 0.13
N ARG A 89 20.60 -6.37 0.40
CA ARG A 89 21.35 -7.15 -0.60
C ARG A 89 20.44 -7.73 -1.68
N ASP A 90 19.37 -8.38 -1.24
CA ASP A 90 18.41 -9.07 -2.10
C ASP A 90 17.10 -8.27 -2.28
N GLY A 91 17.10 -6.98 -1.84
CA GLY A 91 15.89 -6.20 -1.64
C GLY A 91 15.20 -6.52 -0.31
N LEU A 92 14.36 -5.60 0.17
CA LEU A 92 13.58 -5.84 1.39
C LEU A 92 12.35 -6.73 1.10
N SER A 93 11.68 -6.52 -0.02
CA SER A 93 10.68 -7.41 -0.61
C SER A 93 11.00 -7.50 -2.11
N PRO A 94 11.71 -8.57 -2.52
CA PRO A 94 12.13 -8.77 -3.90
C PRO A 94 10.94 -8.84 -4.85
N TRP A 95 11.04 -8.22 -6.02
CA TRP A 95 9.93 -8.25 -6.99
C TRP A 95 9.71 -9.64 -7.58
N GLU A 96 10.75 -10.47 -7.66
CA GLU A 96 10.68 -11.85 -8.10
C GLU A 96 9.77 -12.70 -7.21
N GLU A 97 9.90 -12.57 -5.89
CA GLU A 97 9.06 -13.25 -4.89
C GLU A 97 7.60 -12.79 -4.97
N CYS A 98 7.38 -11.49 -5.20
CA CYS A 98 6.03 -10.96 -5.39
C CYS A 98 5.40 -11.45 -6.70
N ALA A 99 6.17 -11.56 -7.77
CA ALA A 99 5.73 -12.14 -9.03
C ALA A 99 5.41 -13.65 -8.88
N GLU A 100 6.23 -14.39 -8.11
CA GLU A 100 5.96 -15.79 -7.79
C GLU A 100 4.65 -15.94 -7.02
N LEU A 101 4.42 -15.12 -5.97
CA LEU A 101 3.17 -15.13 -5.21
C LEU A 101 1.95 -14.90 -6.14
N ALA A 102 2.05 -13.98 -7.09
CA ALA A 102 1.01 -13.74 -8.06
C ALA A 102 0.81 -14.93 -9.03
N SER A 103 1.90 -15.57 -9.44
CA SER A 103 1.83 -16.72 -10.35
C SER A 103 1.16 -17.96 -9.73
N ARG A 104 1.21 -18.10 -8.40
CA ARG A 104 0.57 -19.21 -7.68
C ARG A 104 -0.95 -19.10 -7.62
N ARG A 105 -1.48 -17.88 -7.67
CA ARG A 105 -2.93 -17.60 -7.62
C ARG A 105 -3.31 -16.52 -8.63
N PRO A 106 -3.20 -16.80 -9.95
CA PRO A 106 -3.33 -15.78 -10.99
C PRO A 106 -4.72 -15.14 -11.07
N ASP A 107 -5.75 -15.80 -10.54
CA ASP A 107 -7.13 -15.30 -10.45
C ASP A 107 -7.42 -14.48 -9.19
N ARG A 108 -6.49 -14.45 -8.23
CA ARG A 108 -6.69 -13.80 -6.92
C ARG A 108 -5.58 -12.83 -6.55
N THR A 109 -4.36 -13.00 -7.12
CA THR A 109 -3.22 -12.16 -6.79
C THR A 109 -2.80 -11.33 -8.01
N VAL A 110 -2.69 -10.03 -7.83
CA VAL A 110 -2.23 -9.08 -8.84
C VAL A 110 -0.80 -8.67 -8.51
N PHE A 111 0.11 -8.85 -9.45
CA PHE A 111 1.49 -8.38 -9.30
C PHE A 111 1.59 -6.89 -9.60
N TRP A 112 2.14 -6.13 -8.66
CA TRP A 112 2.62 -4.77 -8.86
C TRP A 112 4.13 -4.78 -9.09
N GLY A 113 4.61 -4.03 -10.08
CA GLY A 113 6.03 -3.82 -10.28
C GLY A 113 6.58 -2.72 -9.37
N SER A 114 7.90 -2.65 -9.27
CA SER A 114 8.61 -1.54 -8.63
C SER A 114 10.00 -1.38 -9.23
N VAL A 115 10.38 -0.14 -9.45
CA VAL A 115 11.72 0.24 -9.93
C VAL A 115 12.19 1.50 -9.21
N ASN A 116 13.48 1.76 -9.23
CA ASN A 116 14.05 3.03 -8.78
C ASN A 116 14.24 3.96 -9.98
N PRO A 117 13.44 5.04 -10.14
CA PRO A 117 13.54 5.94 -11.29
C PRO A 117 14.92 6.58 -11.46
N LEU A 118 15.68 6.75 -10.37
CA LEU A 118 17.04 7.29 -10.40
C LEU A 118 18.06 6.36 -11.12
N GLU A 119 17.67 5.13 -11.47
CA GLU A 119 18.47 4.24 -12.30
C GLU A 119 18.33 4.53 -13.80
N GLY A 120 17.47 5.48 -14.19
CA GLY A 120 17.33 5.92 -15.58
C GLY A 120 16.95 4.76 -16.52
N ARG A 121 17.71 4.54 -17.58
CA ARG A 121 17.40 3.51 -18.59
C ARG A 121 17.20 2.11 -17.99
N ARG A 122 17.97 1.73 -16.99
CA ARG A 122 17.83 0.44 -16.32
C ARG A 122 16.46 0.26 -15.66
N ALA A 123 15.91 1.33 -15.08
CA ALA A 123 14.56 1.30 -14.52
C ALA A 123 13.52 1.04 -15.60
N LEU A 124 13.64 1.69 -16.77
CA LEU A 124 12.71 1.51 -17.90
C LEU A 124 12.75 0.09 -18.46
N ASP A 125 13.96 -0.46 -18.65
CA ASP A 125 14.17 -1.84 -19.14
C ASP A 125 13.58 -2.86 -18.14
N LEU A 126 13.70 -2.60 -16.83
CA LEU A 126 13.11 -3.46 -15.80
C LEU A 126 11.58 -3.35 -15.78
N MET A 127 10.99 -2.17 -16.02
CA MET A 127 9.53 -2.03 -16.17
C MET A 127 9.00 -2.85 -17.35
N GLU A 128 9.67 -2.80 -18.52
CA GLU A 128 9.32 -3.63 -19.67
C GLU A 128 9.31 -5.11 -19.31
N ARG A 129 10.35 -5.55 -18.60
CA ARG A 129 10.46 -6.94 -18.16
C ARG A 129 9.37 -7.34 -17.17
N GLN A 130 9.10 -6.50 -16.14
CA GLN A 130 8.08 -6.79 -15.15
C GLN A 130 6.66 -6.87 -15.75
N VAL A 131 6.37 -6.05 -16.77
CA VAL A 131 5.09 -6.12 -17.49
C VAL A 131 5.06 -7.28 -18.47
N GLY A 132 6.08 -7.40 -19.34
CA GLY A 132 6.09 -8.36 -20.45
C GLY A 132 6.27 -9.81 -20.02
N GLU A 133 7.16 -10.07 -19.06
CA GLU A 133 7.46 -11.44 -18.61
C GLU A 133 6.65 -11.87 -17.38
N PHE A 134 6.34 -10.94 -16.48
CA PHE A 134 5.74 -11.24 -15.17
C PHE A 134 4.33 -10.68 -14.99
N GLY A 135 3.84 -9.93 -15.97
CA GLY A 135 2.44 -9.48 -16.02
C GLY A 135 2.08 -8.41 -15.00
N ALA A 136 3.03 -7.53 -14.61
CA ALA A 136 2.77 -6.43 -13.70
C ALA A 136 1.60 -5.56 -14.22
N LYS A 137 0.65 -5.23 -13.35
CA LYS A 137 -0.57 -4.47 -13.66
C LYS A 137 -0.55 -3.04 -13.13
N ALA A 138 0.41 -2.71 -12.28
CA ALA A 138 0.61 -1.42 -11.68
C ALA A 138 2.05 -1.28 -11.21
N PHE A 139 2.46 -0.08 -10.82
CA PHE A 139 3.79 0.15 -10.24
C PHE A 139 3.68 0.84 -8.88
N LYS A 140 4.57 0.45 -7.94
CA LYS A 140 4.73 1.11 -6.64
C LYS A 140 6.10 1.76 -6.56
N PHE A 141 6.13 3.05 -6.18
CA PHE A 141 7.36 3.81 -6.01
C PHE A 141 7.64 4.20 -4.56
N TYR A 142 8.94 4.37 -4.28
CA TYR A 142 9.45 4.87 -3.02
C TYR A 142 10.35 6.08 -3.32
N ASN A 143 10.02 7.24 -2.79
CA ASN A 143 10.62 8.53 -3.15
C ASN A 143 12.01 8.79 -2.58
N VAL A 144 12.77 7.75 -2.30
CA VAL A 144 14.12 7.88 -1.77
C VAL A 144 15.02 6.76 -2.27
N ARG A 145 16.24 7.11 -2.68
CA ARG A 145 17.37 6.21 -2.85
C ARG A 145 18.36 6.45 -1.71
N TYR A 146 19.17 5.47 -1.41
CA TYR A 146 20.21 5.58 -0.41
C TYR A 146 21.58 5.34 -1.04
N ASP A 147 22.58 6.15 -0.64
CA ASP A 147 23.97 5.98 -1.03
C ASP A 147 24.80 5.92 0.26
N TYR A 148 25.40 4.76 0.52
CA TYR A 148 26.06 4.48 1.81
C TYR A 148 25.20 4.83 3.03
N GLY A 149 23.91 4.55 2.96
CA GLY A 149 22.92 4.85 4.01
C GLY A 149 22.46 6.31 4.08
N ARG A 150 22.95 7.18 3.19
CA ARG A 150 22.48 8.57 3.07
C ARG A 150 21.28 8.65 2.14
N PRO A 151 20.17 9.30 2.53
CA PRO A 151 18.99 9.41 1.69
C PRO A 151 19.18 10.44 0.57
N PHE A 152 18.71 10.09 -0.62
CA PHE A 152 18.57 10.96 -1.78
C PHE A 152 17.10 10.93 -2.20
N PRO A 153 16.27 11.86 -1.67
CA PRO A 153 14.87 11.94 -2.03
C PRO A 153 14.70 12.43 -3.47
N TRP A 154 13.64 11.98 -4.13
CA TRP A 154 13.19 12.46 -5.42
C TRP A 154 11.68 12.72 -5.39
N ARG A 155 11.15 13.47 -6.36
CA ARG A 155 9.77 13.95 -6.36
C ARG A 155 8.97 13.32 -7.49
N MET A 156 7.68 13.05 -7.23
CA MET A 156 6.75 12.53 -8.24
C MET A 156 6.43 13.53 -9.36
N ASP A 157 6.63 14.82 -9.13
CA ASP A 157 6.47 15.90 -10.13
C ASP A 157 7.79 16.31 -10.82
N ASP A 158 8.87 15.54 -10.62
CA ASP A 158 10.14 15.81 -11.27
C ASP A 158 10.12 15.33 -12.73
N PRO A 159 10.22 16.26 -13.72
CA PRO A 159 10.15 15.88 -15.13
C PRO A 159 11.37 15.09 -15.63
N GLN A 160 12.49 15.09 -14.89
CA GLN A 160 13.68 14.35 -15.28
C GLN A 160 13.76 12.97 -14.63
N VAL A 161 13.11 12.76 -13.50
CA VAL A 161 13.18 11.53 -12.71
C VAL A 161 11.87 10.73 -12.81
N ALA A 162 10.74 11.36 -12.50
CA ALA A 162 9.45 10.68 -12.41
C ALA A 162 8.75 10.54 -13.78
N PHE A 163 8.74 11.59 -14.59
CA PHE A 163 7.98 11.58 -15.84
C PHE A 163 8.42 10.47 -16.81
N PRO A 164 9.70 10.17 -17.00
CA PRO A 164 10.11 9.07 -17.88
C PRO A 164 9.54 7.70 -17.47
N VAL A 165 9.39 7.41 -16.18
CA VAL A 165 8.78 6.14 -15.73
C VAL A 165 7.26 6.16 -15.84
N PHE A 166 6.61 7.32 -15.77
CA PHE A 166 5.16 7.46 -16.01
C PHE A 166 4.83 7.30 -17.50
N GLU A 167 5.60 7.94 -18.37
CA GLU A 167 5.51 7.77 -19.83
C GLU A 167 5.71 6.30 -20.22
N LYS A 168 6.72 5.64 -19.64
CA LYS A 168 6.98 4.22 -19.85
C LYS A 168 5.82 3.35 -19.36
N ALA A 169 5.22 3.65 -18.21
CA ALA A 169 4.04 2.93 -17.74
C ALA A 169 2.88 3.03 -18.74
N GLN A 170 2.60 4.23 -19.27
CA GLN A 170 1.58 4.44 -20.30
C GLN A 170 1.90 3.68 -21.60
N GLU A 171 3.16 3.70 -22.08
CA GLU A 171 3.60 2.92 -23.24
C GLU A 171 3.35 1.42 -23.06
N LEU A 172 3.51 0.91 -21.85
CA LEU A 172 3.28 -0.49 -21.48
C LEU A 172 1.79 -0.80 -21.19
N GLY A 173 0.89 0.19 -21.32
CA GLY A 173 -0.54 0.02 -21.03
C GLY A 173 -0.85 -0.06 -19.54
N VAL A 174 0.04 0.41 -18.66
CA VAL A 174 -0.15 0.46 -17.21
C VAL A 174 -0.53 1.88 -16.81
N ASN A 175 -1.73 2.05 -16.26
CA ASN A 175 -2.29 3.33 -15.86
C ASN A 175 -2.59 3.45 -14.35
N LEU A 176 -1.95 2.62 -13.53
CA LEU A 176 -2.10 2.63 -12.08
C LEU A 176 -0.72 2.70 -11.42
N ILE A 177 -0.49 3.75 -10.64
CA ILE A 177 0.79 4.02 -9.96
C ILE A 177 0.52 4.35 -8.50
N GLY A 178 1.19 3.62 -7.61
CA GLY A 178 1.19 3.90 -6.18
C GLY A 178 2.51 4.50 -5.72
N VAL A 179 2.47 5.27 -4.65
CA VAL A 179 3.67 5.82 -4.03
C VAL A 179 3.59 5.78 -2.51
N HIS A 180 4.70 5.43 -1.89
CA HIS A 180 4.86 5.54 -0.42
C HIS A 180 4.94 7.00 -0.03
N LYS A 181 3.97 7.48 0.74
CA LYS A 181 3.91 8.84 1.30
C LYS A 181 3.48 8.79 2.76
N GLY A 182 4.01 9.71 3.55
CA GLY A 182 3.86 9.64 5.01
C GLY A 182 4.65 8.48 5.62
N VAL A 183 4.40 8.20 6.89
CA VAL A 183 4.99 7.07 7.65
C VAL A 183 6.48 6.88 7.35
N PRO A 184 7.37 7.83 7.72
CA PRO A 184 8.79 7.74 7.44
C PRO A 184 9.40 6.55 8.19
N LEU A 185 10.16 5.71 7.47
CA LEU A 185 10.77 4.48 7.99
C LEU A 185 12.29 4.54 7.90
N GLY A 186 12.95 3.96 8.91
CA GLY A 186 14.40 3.87 8.94
C GLY A 186 15.08 5.24 8.82
N PRO A 187 16.02 5.40 7.89
CA PRO A 187 16.72 6.66 7.66
C PRO A 187 15.97 7.63 6.73
N GLN A 188 14.73 7.35 6.36
CA GLN A 188 13.97 8.17 5.42
C GLN A 188 13.64 9.53 6.02
N PRO A 189 14.02 10.64 5.37
CA PRO A 189 13.68 11.97 5.84
C PRO A 189 12.19 12.26 5.65
N ILE A 190 11.57 12.98 6.58
CA ILE A 190 10.14 13.33 6.52
C ILE A 190 9.81 14.06 5.22
N GLU A 191 10.69 14.92 4.72
CA GLU A 191 10.50 15.66 3.47
C GLU A 191 10.28 14.75 2.25
N ALA A 192 10.89 13.55 2.21
CA ALA A 192 10.71 12.58 1.14
C ALA A 192 9.32 11.94 1.16
N THR A 193 8.62 12.00 2.29
CA THR A 193 7.29 11.42 2.49
C THR A 193 6.16 12.42 2.36
N GLN A 194 6.47 13.71 2.16
CA GLN A 194 5.49 14.76 1.89
C GLN A 194 4.71 14.48 0.59
N THR A 195 3.49 15.01 0.52
CA THR A 195 2.53 14.68 -0.54
C THR A 195 2.42 15.73 -1.64
N TRP A 196 3.08 16.87 -1.51
CA TRP A 196 2.91 18.04 -2.41
C TRP A 196 3.20 17.75 -3.87
N ASP A 197 4.15 16.88 -4.14
CA ASP A 197 4.55 16.46 -5.48
C ASP A 197 3.48 15.62 -6.21
N MET A 198 2.47 15.13 -5.47
CA MET A 198 1.36 14.41 -6.08
C MET A 198 0.42 15.32 -6.86
N ASP A 199 0.32 16.60 -6.48
CA ASP A 199 -0.44 17.60 -7.22
C ASP A 199 0.09 17.77 -8.64
N GLY A 200 1.41 17.93 -8.77
CA GLY A 200 2.08 18.04 -10.08
C GLY A 200 2.02 16.75 -10.89
N ALA A 201 2.22 15.59 -10.26
CA ALA A 201 2.13 14.28 -10.92
C ALA A 201 0.73 14.04 -11.49
N ALA A 202 -0.32 14.21 -10.70
CA ALA A 202 -1.70 13.99 -11.10
C ALA A 202 -2.16 14.97 -12.20
N ALA A 203 -1.72 16.23 -12.16
CA ALA A 203 -2.05 17.24 -13.15
C ALA A 203 -1.39 16.98 -14.51
N ASN A 204 -0.14 16.49 -14.53
CA ASN A 204 0.60 16.25 -15.77
C ASN A 204 0.26 14.89 -16.43
N PHE A 205 -0.27 13.93 -15.67
CA PHE A 205 -0.64 12.59 -16.15
C PHE A 205 -2.09 12.25 -15.81
N PRO A 206 -3.08 12.92 -16.45
CA PRO A 206 -4.50 12.74 -16.13
C PRO A 206 -5.04 11.33 -16.44
N ASP A 207 -4.38 10.58 -17.33
CA ASP A 207 -4.75 9.23 -17.71
C ASP A 207 -4.12 8.15 -16.81
N ILE A 208 -3.28 8.53 -15.85
CA ILE A 208 -2.74 7.65 -14.81
C ILE A 208 -3.52 7.87 -13.52
N ASN A 209 -4.01 6.78 -12.92
CA ASN A 209 -4.53 6.79 -11.56
C ASN A 209 -3.39 6.68 -10.56
N PHE A 210 -3.29 7.62 -9.65
CA PHE A 210 -2.27 7.62 -8.59
C PHE A 210 -2.87 7.25 -7.25
N VAL A 211 -2.12 6.46 -6.47
CA VAL A 211 -2.51 6.06 -5.10
C VAL A 211 -1.46 6.56 -4.10
N ILE A 212 -1.90 7.43 -3.19
CA ILE A 212 -1.11 7.85 -2.03
C ILE A 212 -1.26 6.77 -0.94
N PHE A 213 -0.20 5.99 -0.68
CA PHE A 213 -0.23 4.98 0.37
C PHE A 213 -0.12 5.61 1.76
N HIS A 214 -0.66 4.91 2.77
CA HIS A 214 -0.69 5.32 4.18
C HIS A 214 -1.40 6.66 4.41
N VAL A 215 -2.30 7.01 3.49
CA VAL A 215 -3.03 8.30 3.44
C VAL A 215 -2.11 9.53 3.64
N GLY A 216 -0.82 9.36 3.35
CA GLY A 216 0.19 10.40 3.51
C GLY A 216 0.40 10.87 4.95
N LEU A 217 0.04 10.10 5.99
CA LEU A 217 0.19 10.54 7.39
C LEU A 217 1.64 10.96 7.72
N PRO A 218 1.84 12.14 8.35
CA PRO A 218 0.82 12.98 9.02
C PRO A 218 0.17 14.07 8.13
N PHE A 219 0.39 14.10 6.81
CA PHE A 219 -0.02 15.17 5.89
C PHE A 219 -1.45 14.98 5.35
N ILE A 220 -2.37 14.52 6.19
CA ILE A 220 -3.73 14.12 5.78
C ILE A 220 -4.55 15.29 5.23
N ASP A 221 -4.36 16.52 5.71
CA ASP A 221 -5.12 17.67 5.23
C ASP A 221 -4.73 18.05 3.80
N GLU A 222 -3.45 17.99 3.46
CA GLU A 222 -2.96 18.17 2.09
C GLU A 222 -3.50 17.09 1.16
N VAL A 223 -3.50 15.83 1.61
CA VAL A 223 -4.06 14.71 0.85
C VAL A 223 -5.53 14.94 0.54
N CYS A 224 -6.34 15.35 1.52
CA CYS A 224 -7.75 15.63 1.31
C CYS A 224 -7.97 16.69 0.20
N TRP A 225 -7.23 17.80 0.23
CA TRP A 225 -7.32 18.84 -0.79
C TRP A 225 -6.88 18.37 -2.18
N GLN A 226 -5.87 17.50 -2.26
CA GLN A 226 -5.43 16.91 -3.52
C GLN A 226 -6.46 15.93 -4.09
N LEU A 227 -7.07 15.09 -3.24
CA LEU A 227 -8.11 14.14 -3.66
C LEU A 227 -9.35 14.83 -4.24
N ILE A 228 -9.75 16.00 -3.69
CA ILE A 228 -10.85 16.80 -4.25
C ILE A 228 -10.45 17.38 -5.61
N ARG A 229 -9.22 17.87 -5.71
CA ARG A 229 -8.74 18.55 -6.90
C ARG A 229 -8.54 17.63 -8.09
N HIS A 230 -8.05 16.39 -7.83
CA HIS A 230 -7.65 15.48 -8.90
C HIS A 230 -8.55 14.23 -8.95
N PRO A 231 -9.31 14.05 -10.06
CA PRO A 231 -10.18 12.89 -10.22
C PRO A 231 -9.40 11.57 -10.27
N ASN A 232 -8.14 11.60 -10.71
CA ASN A 232 -7.22 10.46 -10.85
C ASN A 232 -6.33 10.20 -9.62
N LEU A 233 -6.62 10.81 -8.48
CA LEU A 233 -5.87 10.59 -7.23
C LEU A 233 -6.72 9.85 -6.21
N TYR A 234 -6.12 8.88 -5.54
CA TYR A 234 -6.72 7.99 -4.55
C TYR A 234 -5.82 7.89 -3.31
N ALA A 235 -6.38 7.47 -2.17
CA ALA A 235 -5.64 7.27 -0.93
C ALA A 235 -5.82 5.84 -0.41
N SER A 236 -4.72 5.19 -0.03
CA SER A 236 -4.75 3.87 0.61
C SER A 236 -4.61 4.02 2.12
N ILE A 237 -5.54 3.40 2.86
CA ILE A 237 -5.46 3.28 4.32
C ILE A 237 -4.51 2.16 4.78
N ALA A 238 -3.66 1.63 3.88
CA ALA A 238 -2.64 0.63 4.23
C ALA A 238 -1.79 1.10 5.42
N ALA A 239 -1.42 0.21 6.31
CA ALA A 239 -0.85 0.46 7.63
C ALA A 239 -1.77 1.26 8.57
N THR A 240 -2.37 2.36 8.09
CA THR A 240 -3.25 3.25 8.88
C THR A 240 -4.50 2.53 9.37
N ILE A 241 -4.99 1.51 8.65
CA ILE A 241 -6.14 0.71 9.08
C ILE A 241 -5.90 0.04 10.43
N ASN A 242 -4.65 -0.31 10.77
CA ASN A 242 -4.34 -0.94 12.05
C ASN A 242 -4.58 -0.02 13.27
N PHE A 243 -4.72 1.29 13.04
CA PHE A 243 -5.15 2.21 14.10
C PHE A 243 -6.57 1.94 14.57
N VAL A 244 -7.43 1.29 13.77
CA VAL A 244 -8.81 0.96 14.18
C VAL A 244 -8.83 0.14 15.47
N VAL A 245 -7.83 -0.70 15.72
CA VAL A 245 -7.73 -1.56 16.91
C VAL A 245 -6.95 -0.93 18.07
N ARG A 246 -5.95 -0.08 17.81
CA ARG A 246 -5.07 0.46 18.86
C ARG A 246 -5.27 1.92 19.15
N ALA A 247 -5.74 2.69 18.19
CA ALA A 247 -5.97 4.13 18.29
C ALA A 247 -7.26 4.53 17.55
N PRO A 248 -8.43 3.95 17.92
CA PRO A 248 -9.67 4.07 17.16
C PRO A 248 -10.15 5.52 16.98
N ARG A 249 -9.83 6.40 17.92
CA ARG A 249 -10.13 7.83 17.79
C ARG A 249 -9.31 8.49 16.69
N GLN A 250 -8.01 8.21 16.63
CA GLN A 250 -7.13 8.72 15.58
C GLN A 250 -7.52 8.16 14.20
N PHE A 251 -7.90 6.88 14.15
CA PHE A 251 -8.43 6.28 12.93
C PHE A 251 -9.72 6.97 12.49
N ALA A 252 -10.65 7.22 13.41
CA ALA A 252 -11.92 7.92 13.14
C ALA A 252 -11.71 9.33 12.58
N GLU A 253 -10.79 10.09 13.15
CA GLU A 253 -10.47 11.44 12.67
C GLU A 253 -9.86 11.41 11.28
N THR A 254 -8.94 10.48 11.01
CA THR A 254 -8.32 10.30 9.69
C THR A 254 -9.35 9.87 8.65
N LEU A 255 -10.10 8.80 8.92
CA LEU A 255 -11.10 8.28 8.00
C LEU A 255 -12.25 9.27 7.78
N GLY A 256 -12.71 9.93 8.85
CA GLY A 256 -13.77 10.94 8.78
C GLY A 256 -13.41 12.11 7.88
N LYS A 257 -12.16 12.60 7.95
CA LYS A 257 -11.66 13.64 7.02
C LYS A 257 -11.69 13.17 5.56
N LEU A 258 -11.20 11.96 5.29
CA LEU A 258 -11.20 11.39 3.94
C LEU A 258 -12.63 11.26 3.40
N LEU A 259 -13.55 10.70 4.18
CA LEU A 259 -14.94 10.54 3.79
C LEU A 259 -15.63 11.89 3.55
N PHE A 260 -15.36 12.89 4.38
CA PHE A 260 -15.96 14.22 4.27
C PHE A 260 -15.49 14.97 3.01
N TRP A 261 -14.17 14.93 2.74
CA TRP A 261 -13.59 15.71 1.65
C TRP A 261 -13.58 14.97 0.31
N ALA A 262 -13.30 13.68 0.31
CA ALA A 262 -13.08 12.90 -0.92
C ALA A 262 -14.17 11.84 -1.20
N GLY A 263 -14.94 11.47 -0.19
CA GLY A 263 -15.94 10.39 -0.29
C GLY A 263 -15.33 9.00 -0.27
N GLU A 264 -16.18 7.99 -0.15
CA GLU A 264 -15.77 6.60 -0.05
C GLU A 264 -15.11 6.03 -1.32
N ASP A 265 -15.39 6.62 -2.50
CA ASP A 265 -14.90 6.11 -3.79
C ASP A 265 -13.39 6.36 -4.03
N LYS A 266 -12.76 7.20 -3.21
CA LYS A 266 -11.34 7.55 -3.30
C LYS A 266 -10.43 6.80 -2.33
N ILE A 267 -10.99 5.92 -1.50
CA ILE A 267 -10.28 5.25 -0.42
C ILE A 267 -10.15 3.77 -0.75
N ILE A 268 -8.95 3.21 -0.59
CA ILE A 268 -8.68 1.78 -0.77
C ILE A 268 -8.02 1.17 0.46
N TYR A 269 -8.34 -0.10 0.70
CA TYR A 269 -7.77 -0.92 1.78
C TYR A 269 -6.42 -1.51 1.40
N GLY A 270 -5.58 -1.81 2.41
CA GLY A 270 -4.38 -2.62 2.34
C GLY A 270 -3.92 -3.02 3.74
N SER A 271 -3.44 -4.25 3.93
CA SER A 271 -3.09 -4.80 5.24
C SER A 271 -1.67 -4.48 5.70
N GLU A 272 -0.72 -4.38 4.78
CA GLU A 272 0.73 -4.43 5.04
C GLU A 272 1.20 -5.80 5.60
N ALA A 273 0.51 -6.89 5.24
CA ALA A 273 0.99 -8.22 5.58
C ALA A 273 2.43 -8.45 5.06
N PRO A 274 3.31 -9.11 5.83
CA PRO A 274 3.12 -9.81 7.10
C PRO A 274 3.39 -8.97 8.37
N ILE A 275 3.49 -7.63 8.27
CA ILE A 275 3.73 -6.82 9.47
C ILE A 275 2.62 -7.05 10.51
N TRP A 276 1.37 -7.14 10.05
CA TRP A 276 0.22 -7.51 10.87
C TRP A 276 -0.61 -8.59 10.18
N GLN A 277 -1.29 -9.38 10.98
CA GLN A 277 -2.25 -10.35 10.49
C GLN A 277 -3.51 -9.61 10.02
N PRO A 278 -3.91 -9.72 8.74
CA PRO A 278 -4.98 -8.89 8.17
C PRO A 278 -6.33 -9.01 8.86
N GLN A 279 -6.68 -10.20 9.38
CA GLN A 279 -8.00 -10.48 9.94
C GLN A 279 -8.38 -9.54 11.08
N TRP A 280 -7.42 -9.17 11.94
CA TRP A 280 -7.71 -8.30 13.08
C TRP A 280 -8.24 -6.94 12.67
N ALA A 281 -7.58 -6.31 11.70
CA ALA A 281 -7.99 -5.02 11.18
C ALA A 281 -9.29 -5.10 10.38
N LEU A 282 -9.50 -6.19 9.62
CA LEU A 282 -10.70 -6.42 8.84
C LEU A 282 -11.95 -6.53 9.72
N GLU A 283 -11.89 -7.35 10.78
CA GLU A 283 -13.01 -7.50 11.74
C GLU A 283 -13.32 -6.17 12.44
N ALA A 284 -12.28 -5.53 12.98
CA ALA A 284 -12.43 -4.27 13.66
C ALA A 284 -12.98 -3.16 12.73
N PHE A 285 -12.52 -3.10 11.48
CA PHE A 285 -13.03 -2.13 10.50
C PHE A 285 -14.48 -2.41 10.11
N TRP A 286 -14.85 -3.69 9.95
CA TRP A 286 -16.23 -4.03 9.59
C TRP A 286 -17.22 -3.59 10.67
N ASP A 287 -16.87 -3.76 11.94
CA ASP A 287 -17.71 -3.36 13.08
C ASP A 287 -17.60 -1.87 13.42
N PHE A 288 -16.58 -1.18 12.86
CA PHE A 288 -16.29 0.20 13.19
C PHE A 288 -17.39 1.16 12.75
N GLN A 289 -17.68 2.14 13.64
CA GLN A 289 -18.52 3.29 13.36
C GLN A 289 -17.79 4.55 13.82
N LEU A 290 -17.95 5.67 13.12
CA LEU A 290 -17.40 6.93 13.57
C LEU A 290 -18.07 7.35 14.87
N PRO A 291 -17.29 7.82 15.87
CA PRO A 291 -17.86 8.40 17.10
C PRO A 291 -18.85 9.54 16.80
N GLN A 292 -19.97 9.54 17.49
CA GLN A 292 -21.08 10.48 17.24
C GLN A 292 -20.66 11.95 17.35
N ASP A 293 -19.74 12.25 18.27
CA ASP A 293 -19.20 13.60 18.44
C ASP A 293 -18.38 14.09 17.24
N LEU A 294 -17.75 13.19 16.47
CA LEU A 294 -17.08 13.55 15.22
C LEU A 294 -18.10 13.77 14.09
N VAL A 295 -19.13 12.95 14.04
CA VAL A 295 -20.23 13.11 13.07
C VAL A 295 -20.95 14.43 13.29
N GLU A 296 -21.32 14.74 14.51
CA GLU A 296 -22.05 15.98 14.85
C GLU A 296 -21.16 17.22 14.85
N GLY A 297 -19.93 17.11 15.39
CA GLY A 297 -19.04 18.26 15.59
C GLY A 297 -18.27 18.67 14.33
N TYR A 298 -17.87 17.71 13.50
CA TYR A 298 -17.13 17.97 12.24
C TYR A 298 -17.96 17.77 10.97
N GLY A 299 -19.17 17.23 11.09
CA GLY A 299 -20.03 16.92 9.94
C GLY A 299 -19.53 15.71 9.14
N TYR A 300 -18.71 14.84 9.74
CA TYR A 300 -18.21 13.65 9.03
C TYR A 300 -19.37 12.69 8.74
N PRO A 301 -19.45 12.15 7.50
CA PRO A 301 -20.45 11.16 7.17
C PRO A 301 -20.18 9.86 7.92
N GLN A 302 -21.24 9.18 8.38
CA GLN A 302 -21.09 7.88 9.04
C GLN A 302 -20.63 6.81 8.03
N LEU A 303 -19.81 5.88 8.50
CA LEU A 303 -19.31 4.77 7.72
C LEU A 303 -20.39 3.71 7.49
N THR A 304 -21.01 3.73 6.30
CA THR A 304 -22.04 2.78 5.91
C THR A 304 -21.44 1.43 5.48
N GLU A 305 -22.25 0.36 5.46
CA GLU A 305 -21.80 -0.92 4.89
C GLU A 305 -21.38 -0.79 3.42
N GLN A 306 -22.07 0.05 2.65
CA GLN A 306 -21.71 0.32 1.26
C GLN A 306 -20.32 0.96 1.17
N ALA A 307 -20.03 1.96 2.00
CA ALA A 307 -18.70 2.58 2.06
C ALA A 307 -17.62 1.56 2.45
N LYS A 308 -17.90 0.67 3.42
CA LYS A 308 -17.00 -0.40 3.81
C LYS A 308 -16.69 -1.36 2.66
N ARG A 309 -17.71 -1.80 1.90
CA ARG A 309 -17.51 -2.66 0.72
C ARG A 309 -16.65 -1.99 -0.35
N LYS A 310 -16.93 -0.73 -0.65
CA LYS A 310 -16.12 0.06 -1.60
C LYS A 310 -14.66 0.14 -1.17
N ILE A 311 -14.42 0.52 0.07
CA ILE A 311 -13.08 0.69 0.64
C ILE A 311 -12.33 -0.64 0.70
N LEU A 312 -12.98 -1.73 1.12
CA LEU A 312 -12.35 -3.03 1.29
C LEU A 312 -11.97 -3.71 -0.02
N GLY A 313 -12.64 -3.39 -1.15
CA GLY A 313 -12.30 -4.09 -2.39
C GLY A 313 -12.83 -3.45 -3.67
N GLU A 314 -14.09 -2.97 -3.71
CA GLU A 314 -14.71 -2.56 -4.97
C GLU A 314 -13.97 -1.40 -5.65
N ASN A 315 -13.40 -0.45 -4.89
CA ASN A 315 -12.63 0.65 -5.46
C ASN A 315 -11.35 0.15 -6.12
N LEU A 316 -10.64 -0.78 -5.47
CA LEU A 316 -9.41 -1.34 -6.02
C LEU A 316 -9.68 -2.23 -7.25
N LEU A 317 -10.80 -2.96 -7.26
CA LEU A 317 -11.26 -3.69 -8.46
C LEU A 317 -11.44 -2.73 -9.65
N ARG A 318 -12.17 -1.62 -9.44
CA ARG A 318 -12.38 -0.60 -10.49
C ARG A 318 -11.08 0.02 -10.97
N LEU A 319 -10.13 0.29 -10.07
CA LEU A 319 -8.80 0.81 -10.43
C LEU A 319 -8.01 -0.16 -11.30
N HIS A 320 -8.21 -1.47 -11.11
CA HIS A 320 -7.64 -2.52 -11.97
C HIS A 320 -8.49 -2.85 -13.21
N GLY A 321 -9.56 -2.11 -13.46
CA GLY A 321 -10.46 -2.36 -14.59
C GLY A 321 -11.26 -3.65 -14.47
N MET A 322 -11.43 -4.19 -13.26
CA MET A 322 -12.19 -5.41 -13.00
C MET A 322 -13.66 -5.08 -12.68
N ASP A 323 -14.58 -5.82 -13.28
CA ASP A 323 -16.00 -5.71 -12.94
C ASP A 323 -16.28 -6.33 -11.57
N VAL A 324 -17.02 -5.60 -10.73
CA VAL A 324 -17.29 -5.99 -9.35
C VAL A 324 -18.21 -7.21 -9.27
N GLU A 325 -19.27 -7.26 -10.08
CA GLU A 325 -20.24 -8.33 -10.02
C GLU A 325 -19.70 -9.62 -10.65
N GLU A 326 -18.97 -9.50 -11.76
CA GLU A 326 -18.28 -10.62 -12.39
C GLU A 326 -17.24 -11.23 -11.44
N THR A 327 -16.44 -10.36 -10.79
CA THR A 327 -15.44 -10.80 -9.81
C THR A 327 -16.11 -11.48 -8.61
N ARG A 328 -17.20 -10.90 -8.09
CA ARG A 328 -17.97 -11.48 -6.99
C ARG A 328 -18.52 -12.87 -7.36
N ALA A 329 -19.09 -13.03 -8.54
CA ALA A 329 -19.60 -14.30 -9.01
C ALA A 329 -18.48 -15.36 -9.13
N ARG A 330 -17.33 -14.97 -9.69
CA ARG A 330 -16.15 -15.85 -9.84
C ARG A 330 -15.57 -16.32 -8.49
N LEU A 331 -15.47 -15.41 -7.51
CA LEU A 331 -14.91 -15.74 -6.20
C LEU A 331 -15.81 -16.65 -5.35
N ARG A 332 -17.08 -16.75 -5.69
CA ARG A 332 -18.07 -17.59 -5.01
C ARG A 332 -18.35 -18.93 -5.69
N ALA A 333 -17.93 -19.08 -6.95
CA ALA A 333 -18.04 -20.33 -7.71
C ALA A 333 -17.00 -21.35 -7.25
#